data_d1111ac2282ec84387e4f4b5e60094f4
#
_entry.id   d1111ac2282ec84387e4f4b5e60094f4
#
_cell.length_a   1.000
_cell.length_b   1.000
_cell.length_c   1.000
_cell.angle_alpha   90.00
_cell.angle_beta   90.00
_cell.angle_gamma   90.00
#
_symmetry.space_group_name_H-M   'P 1'
#
loop_
_entity.id
_entity.type
_entity.pdbx_description
1 polymer ?
#
loop_
_entity_poly.entity_id
_entity_poly.type
_entity_poly.pdbx_seq_one_letter_code
_entity_poly.pdbx_strand_id
1 'polypeptide(L)'
;MSSPFELPQIEPESFERADAARNRERILCAARRLFDERGASCVSMDEIAEAAGVGKGTLFRRFGSRALLAAAVLSERELGFQEAIIRGEPPLGPGAPAQERLIAFGEAILDTLDAHSELLLAAETGPARFAHPAYRVHRLHVMLLLAEADPECDQEMLAETLLAALGAELFVYLRLMRGISLVRLKQSWREQVRRTIPVATASGSS
;
A
#
# COMPACT_ATOMS: atom_id res chain seq x y z
N MET A 1 48.21 -11.06 -34.19
CA MET A 1 47.98 -12.43 -33.71
C MET A 1 47.31 -12.32 -32.36
N SER A 2 46.06 -12.78 -32.32
CA SER A 2 45.30 -13.28 -31.20
C SER A 2 45.12 -12.40 -29.98
N SER A 3 44.02 -11.63 -29.95
CA SER A 3 43.39 -11.19 -28.72
C SER A 3 42.64 -12.39 -28.14
N PRO A 4 42.87 -12.79 -26.89
CA PRO A 4 41.96 -13.70 -26.21
C PRO A 4 40.73 -12.89 -25.77
N PHE A 5 39.59 -13.40 -26.15
CA PHE A 5 38.27 -12.93 -25.70
C PHE A 5 38.17 -13.23 -24.22
N GLU A 6 38.47 -12.24 -23.39
CA GLU A 6 38.28 -12.32 -21.93
C GLU A 6 36.81 -12.19 -21.65
N LEU A 7 36.15 -13.30 -21.27
CA LEU A 7 34.80 -13.31 -20.74
C LEU A 7 34.77 -12.49 -19.46
N PRO A 8 33.79 -11.58 -19.28
CA PRO A 8 33.70 -10.82 -18.05
C PRO A 8 33.50 -11.80 -16.91
N GLN A 9 34.43 -11.80 -15.94
CA GLN A 9 34.29 -12.53 -14.70
C GLN A 9 33.17 -11.87 -13.89
N ILE A 10 32.04 -12.56 -13.79
CA ILE A 10 30.92 -12.12 -12.93
C ILE A 10 31.39 -12.35 -11.49
N GLU A 11 31.55 -11.28 -10.74
CA GLU A 11 31.98 -11.29 -9.35
C GLU A 11 31.09 -12.20 -8.51
N PRO A 12 31.62 -13.10 -7.66
CA PRO A 12 30.85 -13.99 -6.80
C PRO A 12 29.80 -13.27 -5.94
N GLU A 13 30.11 -12.06 -5.47
CA GLU A 13 29.19 -11.22 -4.71
C GLU A 13 27.92 -10.80 -5.48
N SER A 14 27.98 -10.71 -6.80
CA SER A 14 26.80 -10.37 -7.60
C SER A 14 25.83 -11.55 -7.69
N PHE A 15 26.33 -12.77 -7.71
CA PHE A 15 25.55 -14.01 -7.70
C PHE A 15 24.84 -14.21 -6.35
N GLU A 16 25.56 -14.02 -5.24
CA GLU A 16 25.00 -14.14 -3.90
C GLU A 16 23.89 -13.10 -3.63
N ARG A 17 24.08 -11.88 -4.11
CA ARG A 17 23.07 -10.80 -4.01
C ARG A 17 21.83 -11.13 -4.85
N ALA A 18 22.01 -11.66 -6.05
CA ALA A 18 20.92 -12.06 -6.93
C ALA A 18 20.14 -13.26 -6.37
N ASP A 19 20.81 -14.25 -5.81
CA ASP A 19 20.17 -15.39 -5.13
C ASP A 19 19.43 -14.95 -3.87
N ALA A 20 20.02 -14.05 -3.11
CA ALA A 20 19.39 -13.46 -1.95
C ALA A 20 18.12 -12.67 -2.32
N ALA A 21 18.13 -11.92 -3.42
CA ALA A 21 16.97 -11.20 -3.93
C ALA A 21 15.87 -12.16 -4.39
N ARG A 22 16.21 -13.17 -5.18
CA ARG A 22 15.27 -14.22 -5.64
C ARG A 22 14.62 -14.96 -4.46
N ASN A 23 15.41 -15.33 -3.45
CA ASN A 23 14.88 -15.99 -2.25
C ASN A 23 13.95 -15.07 -1.47
N ARG A 24 14.25 -13.77 -1.38
CA ARG A 24 13.36 -12.78 -0.75
C ARG A 24 12.01 -12.72 -1.47
N GLU A 25 12.04 -12.61 -2.78
CA GLU A 25 10.83 -12.53 -3.61
C GLU A 25 9.98 -13.80 -3.50
N ARG A 26 10.61 -15.00 -3.53
CA ARG A 26 9.89 -16.27 -3.33
C ARG A 26 9.21 -16.34 -1.97
N ILE A 27 9.88 -15.91 -0.90
CA ILE A 27 9.31 -15.87 0.44
C ILE A 27 8.13 -14.91 0.49
N LEU A 28 8.26 -13.69 -0.04
CA LEU A 28 7.18 -12.70 -0.02
C LEU A 28 5.98 -13.14 -0.87
N CYS A 29 6.21 -13.76 -2.02
CA CYS A 29 5.16 -14.33 -2.86
C CYS A 29 4.39 -15.45 -2.15
N ALA A 30 5.11 -16.38 -1.51
CA ALA A 30 4.50 -17.46 -0.74
C ALA A 30 3.72 -16.94 0.48
N ALA A 31 4.31 -16.00 1.22
CA ALA A 31 3.66 -15.37 2.37
C ALA A 31 2.37 -14.64 1.96
N ARG A 32 2.43 -13.82 0.91
CA ARG A 32 1.28 -13.10 0.38
C ARG A 32 0.14 -14.06 0.02
N ARG A 33 0.42 -15.09 -0.77
CA ARG A 33 -0.58 -16.10 -1.16
C ARG A 33 -1.22 -16.77 0.05
N LEU A 34 -0.42 -17.25 1.00
CA LEU A 34 -0.93 -17.94 2.19
C LEU A 34 -1.73 -16.99 3.11
N PHE A 35 -1.30 -15.74 3.26
CA PHE A 35 -2.03 -14.74 4.03
C PHE A 35 -3.37 -14.38 3.39
N ASP A 36 -3.43 -14.30 2.06
CA ASP A 36 -4.67 -14.03 1.32
C ASP A 36 -5.64 -15.21 1.39
N GLU A 37 -5.14 -16.44 1.34
CA GLU A 37 -5.96 -17.66 1.38
C GLU A 37 -6.51 -17.98 2.79
N ARG A 38 -5.76 -17.67 3.85
CA ARG A 38 -6.02 -18.23 5.19
C ARG A 38 -6.01 -17.19 6.32
N GLY A 39 -5.66 -15.95 6.03
CA GLY A 39 -5.40 -14.93 7.05
C GLY A 39 -4.01 -15.06 7.69
N ALA A 40 -3.43 -13.92 8.07
CA ALA A 40 -2.06 -13.89 8.59
C ALA A 40 -1.92 -14.55 9.96
N SER A 41 -2.98 -14.55 10.78
CA SER A 41 -3.01 -15.18 12.10
C SER A 41 -2.94 -16.73 12.03
N CYS A 42 -3.45 -17.31 10.92
CA CYS A 42 -3.57 -18.75 10.71
C CYS A 42 -2.38 -19.39 9.98
N VAL A 43 -1.35 -18.61 9.61
CA VAL A 43 -0.20 -19.09 8.84
C VAL A 43 1.07 -19.03 9.69
N SER A 44 1.77 -20.16 9.77
CA SER A 44 3.05 -20.26 10.46
C SER A 44 4.25 -19.92 9.58
N MET A 45 5.37 -19.54 10.20
CA MET A 45 6.64 -19.33 9.49
C MET A 45 7.13 -20.61 8.81
N ASP A 46 6.82 -21.78 9.37
CA ASP A 46 7.20 -23.07 8.81
C ASP A 46 6.50 -23.37 7.50
N GLU A 47 5.19 -23.14 7.44
CA GLU A 47 4.39 -23.30 6.22
C GLU A 47 4.85 -22.33 5.12
N ILE A 48 5.24 -21.11 5.50
CA ILE A 48 5.78 -20.13 4.54
C ILE A 48 7.14 -20.59 4.00
N ALA A 49 8.03 -21.10 4.86
CA ALA A 49 9.33 -21.61 4.45
C ALA A 49 9.18 -22.79 3.47
N GLU A 50 8.29 -23.73 3.77
CA GLU A 50 7.95 -24.87 2.92
C GLU A 50 7.39 -24.40 1.55
N ALA A 51 6.38 -23.55 1.57
CA ALA A 51 5.76 -23.01 0.35
C ALA A 51 6.72 -22.18 -0.51
N ALA A 52 7.68 -21.48 0.11
CA ALA A 52 8.73 -20.75 -0.58
C ALA A 52 9.88 -21.62 -1.06
N GLY A 53 9.96 -22.90 -0.61
CA GLY A 53 11.08 -23.79 -0.91
C GLY A 53 12.41 -23.28 -0.34
N VAL A 54 12.38 -22.72 0.89
CA VAL A 54 13.57 -22.24 1.59
C VAL A 54 13.69 -22.90 2.98
N GLY A 55 14.92 -22.97 3.50
CA GLY A 55 15.11 -23.47 4.87
C GLY A 55 14.56 -22.50 5.91
N LYS A 56 13.97 -23.01 7.02
CA LYS A 56 13.48 -22.22 8.16
C LYS A 56 14.50 -21.20 8.67
N GLY A 57 15.78 -21.61 8.81
CA GLY A 57 16.85 -20.74 9.26
C GLY A 57 17.08 -19.55 8.31
N THR A 58 16.91 -19.75 7.01
CA THR A 58 17.02 -18.69 6.01
C THR A 58 15.88 -17.69 6.14
N LEU A 59 14.64 -18.18 6.35
CA LEU A 59 13.48 -17.32 6.56
C LEU A 59 13.63 -16.48 7.84
N PHE A 60 13.94 -17.11 8.98
CA PHE A 60 14.11 -16.41 10.26
C PHE A 60 15.28 -15.43 10.24
N ARG A 61 16.41 -15.80 9.64
CA ARG A 61 17.56 -14.88 9.51
C ARG A 61 17.21 -13.63 8.70
N ARG A 62 16.30 -13.75 7.72
CA ARG A 62 15.97 -12.65 6.81
C ARG A 62 14.85 -11.74 7.32
N PHE A 63 13.84 -12.30 7.96
CA PHE A 63 12.66 -11.56 8.37
C PHE A 63 12.48 -11.50 9.90
N GLY A 64 13.17 -12.33 10.65
CA GLY A 64 13.14 -12.34 12.11
C GLY A 64 11.86 -12.90 12.69
N SER A 65 10.71 -12.37 12.33
CA SER A 65 9.41 -12.78 12.86
C SER A 65 8.28 -12.75 11.80
N ARG A 66 7.16 -13.35 12.12
CA ARG A 66 5.94 -13.29 11.30
C ARG A 66 5.44 -11.86 11.13
N ALA A 67 5.50 -11.04 12.19
CA ALA A 67 5.09 -9.64 12.14
C ALA A 67 5.95 -8.83 11.16
N LEU A 68 7.28 -9.01 11.19
CA LEU A 68 8.19 -8.35 10.25
C LEU A 68 8.01 -8.86 8.81
N LEU A 69 7.71 -10.14 8.63
CA LEU A 69 7.37 -10.67 7.30
C LEU A 69 6.04 -10.10 6.79
N ALA A 70 5.03 -10.00 7.65
CA ALA A 70 3.76 -9.36 7.32
C ALA A 70 3.94 -7.89 6.93
N ALA A 71 4.73 -7.14 7.67
CA ALA A 71 5.10 -5.76 7.34
C ALA A 71 5.82 -5.65 5.99
N ALA A 72 6.70 -6.62 5.66
CA ALA A 72 7.37 -6.65 4.37
C ALA A 72 6.41 -6.94 3.20
N VAL A 73 5.42 -7.81 3.40
CA VAL A 73 4.35 -8.08 2.40
C VAL A 73 3.50 -6.83 2.18
N LEU A 74 3.12 -6.12 3.24
CA LEU A 74 2.39 -4.85 3.15
C LEU A 74 3.20 -3.78 2.41
N SER A 75 4.52 -3.71 2.66
CA SER A 75 5.39 -2.74 1.96
C SER A 75 5.48 -2.99 0.46
N GLU A 76 5.44 -4.23 0.00
CA GLU A 76 5.41 -4.52 -1.45
C GLU A 76 4.08 -4.09 -2.10
N ARG A 77 2.96 -4.32 -1.41
CA ARG A 77 1.65 -3.87 -1.88
C ARG A 77 1.57 -2.35 -1.95
N GLU A 78 2.15 -1.70 -0.96
CA GLU A 78 2.25 -0.24 -0.92
C GLU A 78 3.01 0.32 -2.12
N LEU A 79 4.14 -0.29 -2.52
CA LEU A 79 4.88 0.11 -3.72
C LEU A 79 4.02 -0.02 -4.99
N GLY A 80 3.27 -1.11 -5.12
CA GLY A 80 2.32 -1.29 -6.23
C GLY A 80 1.20 -0.25 -6.24
N PHE A 81 0.68 0.11 -5.07
CA PHE A 81 -0.31 1.17 -4.93
C PHE A 81 0.26 2.54 -5.30
N GLN A 82 1.47 2.87 -4.83
CA GLN A 82 2.15 4.11 -5.21
C GLN A 82 2.40 4.20 -6.71
N GLU A 83 2.82 3.10 -7.35
CA GLU A 83 2.95 3.08 -8.81
C GLU A 83 1.61 3.33 -9.51
N ALA A 84 0.52 2.75 -9.00
CA ALA A 84 -0.81 2.94 -9.56
C ALA A 84 -1.31 4.40 -9.44
N ILE A 85 -1.06 5.09 -8.32
CA ILE A 85 -1.45 6.50 -8.17
C ILE A 85 -0.59 7.47 -9.00
N ILE A 86 0.66 7.08 -9.33
CA ILE A 86 1.61 7.92 -10.06
C ILE A 86 1.51 7.71 -11.58
N ARG A 87 1.35 6.45 -12.03
CA ARG A 87 1.45 6.07 -13.44
C ARG A 87 0.37 5.11 -13.91
N GLY A 88 -0.54 4.70 -13.02
CA GLY A 88 -1.63 3.77 -13.36
C GLY A 88 -2.71 4.39 -14.22
N GLU A 89 -3.68 3.56 -14.58
CA GLU A 89 -4.84 3.98 -15.37
C GLU A 89 -5.81 4.84 -14.54
N PRO A 90 -6.53 5.77 -15.17
CA PRO A 90 -7.62 6.50 -14.53
C PRO A 90 -8.73 5.53 -14.02
N PRO A 91 -9.45 5.89 -12.95
CA PRO A 91 -9.41 7.17 -12.23
C PRO A 91 -8.36 7.24 -11.11
N LEU A 92 -7.68 6.13 -10.73
CA LEU A 92 -6.69 6.14 -9.66
C LEU A 92 -5.41 6.89 -10.09
N GLY A 93 -4.92 6.58 -11.27
CA GLY A 93 -3.77 7.25 -11.88
C GLY A 93 -4.12 8.60 -12.53
N PRO A 94 -3.12 9.22 -13.19
CA PRO A 94 -3.30 10.50 -13.89
C PRO A 94 -4.32 10.42 -15.03
N GLY A 95 -4.93 11.58 -15.38
CA GLY A 95 -5.84 11.70 -16.53
C GLY A 95 -7.32 11.81 -16.18
N ALA A 96 -7.71 11.58 -14.91
CA ALA A 96 -9.04 11.89 -14.41
C ALA A 96 -9.03 13.17 -13.56
N PRO A 97 -10.19 13.86 -13.38
CA PRO A 97 -10.31 15.02 -12.50
C PRO A 97 -9.88 14.71 -11.06
N ALA A 98 -9.32 15.69 -10.36
CA ALA A 98 -8.80 15.53 -8.99
C ALA A 98 -9.82 14.90 -8.03
N GLN A 99 -11.10 15.28 -8.10
CA GLN A 99 -12.15 14.71 -7.28
C GLN A 99 -12.32 13.19 -7.54
N GLU A 100 -12.32 12.77 -8.80
CA GLU A 100 -12.48 11.35 -9.16
C GLU A 100 -11.26 10.54 -8.70
N ARG A 101 -10.06 11.09 -8.88
CA ARG A 101 -8.80 10.48 -8.42
C ARG A 101 -8.79 10.33 -6.91
N LEU A 102 -9.23 11.34 -6.16
CA LEU A 102 -9.28 11.27 -4.70
C LEU A 102 -10.32 10.27 -4.21
N ILE A 103 -11.48 10.16 -4.90
CA ILE A 103 -12.47 9.13 -4.61
C ILE A 103 -11.85 7.73 -4.80
N ALA A 104 -11.24 7.48 -5.97
CA ALA A 104 -10.62 6.19 -6.29
C ALA A 104 -9.47 5.85 -5.32
N PHE A 105 -8.66 6.83 -4.94
CA PHE A 105 -7.60 6.67 -3.95
C PHE A 105 -8.13 6.13 -2.62
N GLY A 106 -9.12 6.78 -2.03
CA GLY A 106 -9.66 6.33 -0.74
C GLY A 106 -10.42 5.01 -0.83
N GLU A 107 -11.08 4.73 -1.95
CA GLU A 107 -11.73 3.44 -2.17
C GLU A 107 -10.72 2.29 -2.25
N ALA A 108 -9.59 2.50 -2.93
CA ALA A 108 -8.52 1.50 -3.02
C ALA A 108 -7.85 1.26 -1.64
N ILE A 109 -7.70 2.31 -0.81
CA ILE A 109 -7.26 2.14 0.58
C ILE A 109 -8.28 1.33 1.37
N LEU A 110 -9.58 1.64 1.27
CA LEU A 110 -10.63 0.90 1.98
C LEU A 110 -10.69 -0.58 1.55
N ASP A 111 -10.48 -0.89 0.26
CA ASP A 111 -10.35 -2.26 -0.23
C ASP A 111 -9.14 -2.97 0.38
N THR A 112 -8.02 -2.28 0.45
CA THR A 112 -6.79 -2.81 1.07
C THR A 112 -6.98 -3.08 2.56
N LEU A 113 -7.65 -2.16 3.27
CA LEU A 113 -7.99 -2.34 4.67
C LEU A 113 -8.95 -3.53 4.91
N ASP A 114 -9.96 -3.69 4.05
CA ASP A 114 -10.91 -4.81 4.17
C ASP A 114 -10.24 -6.18 3.91
N ALA A 115 -9.36 -6.23 2.92
CA ALA A 115 -8.63 -7.45 2.57
C ALA A 115 -7.54 -7.84 3.59
N HIS A 116 -6.97 -6.87 4.31
CA HIS A 116 -5.74 -7.07 5.10
C HIS A 116 -5.82 -6.50 6.52
N SER A 117 -7.01 -6.31 7.08
CA SER A 117 -7.21 -5.74 8.43
C SER A 117 -6.41 -6.47 9.52
N GLU A 118 -6.32 -7.81 9.46
CA GLU A 118 -5.53 -8.60 10.41
C GLU A 118 -4.02 -8.31 10.32
N LEU A 119 -3.50 -8.14 9.10
CA LEU A 119 -2.10 -7.79 8.86
C LEU A 119 -1.77 -6.39 9.37
N LEU A 120 -2.67 -5.46 9.12
CA LEU A 120 -2.54 -4.07 9.54
C LEU A 120 -2.64 -3.90 11.05
N LEU A 121 -3.49 -4.70 11.71
CA LEU A 121 -3.54 -4.76 13.18
C LEU A 121 -2.29 -5.41 13.79
N ALA A 122 -1.69 -6.38 13.10
CA ALA A 122 -0.46 -7.04 13.54
C ALA A 122 0.81 -6.19 13.28
N ALA A 123 0.75 -5.26 12.34
CA ALA A 123 1.76 -4.22 12.17
C ALA A 123 1.51 -3.15 13.23
N GLU A 124 2.55 -2.73 13.95
CA GLU A 124 2.42 -1.69 14.98
C GLU A 124 1.75 -0.45 14.40
N THR A 125 0.57 -0.15 14.91
CA THR A 125 -0.20 1.05 14.63
C THR A 125 0.13 2.11 15.69
N GLY A 126 -0.40 3.29 15.57
CA GLY A 126 -0.17 4.38 16.50
C GLY A 126 0.63 5.54 15.88
N PRO A 127 1.19 6.47 16.67
CA PRO A 127 1.83 7.69 16.14
C PRO A 127 3.00 7.42 15.17
N ALA A 128 3.65 6.26 15.26
CA ALA A 128 4.75 5.87 14.36
C ALA A 128 4.32 5.77 12.89
N ARG A 129 3.04 5.51 12.61
CA ARG A 129 2.50 5.47 11.24
C ARG A 129 2.70 6.77 10.47
N PHE A 130 2.65 7.93 11.14
CA PHE A 130 2.82 9.24 10.51
C PHE A 130 4.25 9.51 10.05
N ALA A 131 5.24 8.82 10.64
CA ALA A 131 6.63 8.84 10.21
C ALA A 131 6.91 7.86 9.06
N HIS A 132 5.98 6.93 8.76
CA HIS A 132 6.17 5.91 7.73
C HIS A 132 6.23 6.54 6.32
N PRO A 133 7.16 6.12 5.44
CA PRO A 133 7.28 6.66 4.09
C PRO A 133 5.98 6.61 3.28
N ALA A 134 5.20 5.52 3.39
CA ALA A 134 3.91 5.38 2.71
C ALA A 134 2.93 6.50 3.08
N TYR A 135 2.80 6.83 4.38
CA TYR A 135 1.93 7.91 4.82
C TYR A 135 2.32 9.25 4.20
N ARG A 136 3.62 9.53 4.11
CA ARG A 136 4.14 10.76 3.49
C ARG A 136 3.80 10.84 2.00
N VAL A 137 3.87 9.73 1.28
CA VAL A 137 3.48 9.67 -0.14
C VAL A 137 1.98 9.89 -0.29
N HIS A 138 1.16 9.22 0.51
CA HIS A 138 -0.30 9.41 0.52
C HIS A 138 -0.68 10.86 0.83
N ARG A 139 -0.07 11.45 1.86
CA ARG A 139 -0.27 12.85 2.22
C ARG A 139 0.05 13.79 1.07
N LEU A 140 1.22 13.63 0.46
CA LEU A 140 1.63 14.45 -0.69
C LEU A 140 0.65 14.28 -1.86
N HIS A 141 0.24 13.05 -2.17
CA HIS A 141 -0.72 12.78 -3.25
C HIS A 141 -2.06 13.50 -3.01
N VAL A 142 -2.61 13.38 -1.80
CA VAL A 142 -3.87 14.05 -1.43
C VAL A 142 -3.72 15.57 -1.50
N MET A 143 -2.63 16.13 -0.97
CA MET A 143 -2.35 17.57 -1.06
C MET A 143 -2.31 18.07 -2.50
N LEU A 144 -1.65 17.33 -3.42
CA LEU A 144 -1.57 17.70 -4.83
C LEU A 144 -2.96 17.70 -5.50
N LEU A 145 -3.80 16.71 -5.19
CA LEU A 145 -5.17 16.66 -5.71
C LEU A 145 -6.05 17.79 -5.15
N LEU A 146 -5.88 18.13 -3.87
CA LEU A 146 -6.58 19.26 -3.26
C LEU A 146 -6.14 20.58 -3.90
N ALA A 147 -4.84 20.78 -4.10
CA ALA A 147 -4.30 21.98 -4.76
C ALA A 147 -4.76 22.12 -6.23
N GLU A 148 -4.89 20.99 -6.95
CA GLU A 148 -5.43 20.97 -8.31
C GLU A 148 -6.91 21.39 -8.35
N ALA A 149 -7.70 20.95 -7.35
CA ALA A 149 -9.13 21.20 -7.29
C ALA A 149 -9.49 22.57 -6.72
N ASP A 150 -8.77 23.03 -5.70
CA ASP A 150 -8.96 24.31 -5.01
C ASP A 150 -7.60 24.81 -4.47
N PRO A 151 -6.90 25.68 -5.21
CA PRO A 151 -5.61 26.21 -4.79
C PRO A 151 -5.65 27.06 -3.51
N GLU A 152 -6.82 27.60 -3.14
CA GLU A 152 -6.99 28.48 -1.99
C GLU A 152 -7.31 27.72 -0.68
N CYS A 153 -7.58 26.43 -0.76
CA CYS A 153 -7.88 25.64 0.43
C CYS A 153 -6.63 25.37 1.30
N ASP A 154 -6.83 25.08 2.58
CA ASP A 154 -5.76 24.56 3.45
C ASP A 154 -5.49 23.09 3.13
N GLN A 155 -4.68 22.86 2.08
CA GLN A 155 -4.38 21.53 1.55
C GLN A 155 -3.75 20.62 2.62
N GLU A 156 -2.95 21.20 3.52
CA GLU A 156 -2.25 20.45 4.56
C GLU A 156 -3.24 19.87 5.57
N MET A 157 -4.08 20.71 6.16
CA MET A 157 -5.05 20.27 7.17
C MET A 157 -6.16 19.42 6.58
N LEU A 158 -6.60 19.71 5.36
CA LEU A 158 -7.60 18.88 4.67
C LEU A 158 -7.05 17.49 4.34
N ALA A 159 -5.79 17.39 3.90
CA ALA A 159 -5.15 16.10 3.64
C ALA A 159 -5.05 15.25 4.91
N GLU A 160 -4.62 15.84 6.04
CA GLU A 160 -4.56 15.14 7.33
C GLU A 160 -5.95 14.66 7.77
N THR A 161 -6.98 15.48 7.64
CA THR A 161 -8.36 15.14 8.01
C THR A 161 -8.92 14.01 7.15
N LEU A 162 -8.69 14.06 5.83
CA LEU A 162 -9.12 13.01 4.91
C LEU A 162 -8.39 11.70 5.16
N LEU A 163 -7.09 11.73 5.37
CA LEU A 163 -6.29 10.52 5.68
C LEU A 163 -6.63 9.93 7.05
N ALA A 164 -7.02 10.76 8.02
CA ALA A 164 -7.50 10.26 9.31
C ALA A 164 -8.74 9.37 9.16
N ALA A 165 -9.65 9.70 8.24
CA ALA A 165 -10.83 8.89 7.95
C ALA A 165 -10.52 7.53 7.30
N LEU A 166 -9.33 7.39 6.71
CA LEU A 166 -8.81 6.15 6.09
C LEU A 166 -7.85 5.39 7.03
N GLY A 167 -7.82 5.73 8.32
CA GLY A 167 -6.96 5.06 9.30
C GLY A 167 -7.43 3.64 9.63
N ALA A 168 -6.49 2.71 9.78
CA ALA A 168 -6.78 1.30 10.04
C ALA A 168 -7.57 1.10 11.34
N GLU A 169 -7.29 1.86 12.39
CA GLU A 169 -7.98 1.75 13.68
C GLU A 169 -9.47 2.13 13.56
N LEU A 170 -9.77 3.23 12.88
CA LEU A 170 -11.15 3.64 12.62
C LEU A 170 -11.87 2.64 11.72
N PHE A 171 -11.20 2.15 10.68
CA PHE A 171 -11.74 1.13 9.77
C PHE A 171 -12.13 -0.13 10.54
N VAL A 172 -11.21 -0.67 11.34
CA VAL A 172 -11.46 -1.88 12.15
C VAL A 172 -12.61 -1.67 13.13
N TYR A 173 -12.64 -0.54 13.82
CA TYR A 173 -13.76 -0.21 14.70
C TYR A 173 -15.10 -0.20 13.94
N LEU A 174 -15.19 0.50 12.83
CA LEU A 174 -16.42 0.60 12.05
C LEU A 174 -16.81 -0.73 11.41
N ARG A 175 -15.85 -1.45 10.83
CA ARG A 175 -16.09 -2.66 10.06
C ARG A 175 -16.35 -3.88 10.95
N LEU A 176 -15.50 -4.10 11.96
CA LEU A 176 -15.56 -5.30 12.79
C LEU A 176 -16.41 -5.11 14.06
N MET A 177 -16.33 -3.97 14.73
CA MET A 177 -17.09 -3.74 15.98
C MET A 177 -18.49 -3.18 15.72
N ARG A 178 -18.67 -2.31 14.72
CA ARG A 178 -19.94 -1.71 14.38
C ARG A 178 -20.70 -2.44 13.27
N GLY A 179 -20.07 -3.39 12.57
CA GLY A 179 -20.68 -4.15 11.48
C GLY A 179 -21.04 -3.30 10.24
N ILE A 180 -20.38 -2.15 10.06
CA ILE A 180 -20.63 -1.28 8.92
C ILE A 180 -20.09 -1.95 7.65
N SER A 181 -20.90 -2.04 6.59
CA SER A 181 -20.47 -2.65 5.34
C SER A 181 -19.42 -1.80 4.61
N LEU A 182 -18.51 -2.47 3.86
CA LEU A 182 -17.51 -1.79 3.02
C LEU A 182 -18.17 -0.83 2.03
N VAL A 183 -19.29 -1.23 1.44
CA VAL A 183 -20.07 -0.39 0.52
C VAL A 183 -20.48 0.93 1.19
N ARG A 184 -20.95 0.89 2.43
CA ARG A 184 -21.33 2.09 3.18
C ARG A 184 -20.12 2.96 3.53
N LEU A 185 -18.98 2.35 3.87
CA LEU A 185 -17.73 3.10 4.11
C LEU A 185 -17.29 3.84 2.85
N LYS A 186 -17.28 3.17 1.69
CA LYS A 186 -16.97 3.79 0.39
C LYS A 186 -17.96 4.90 0.02
N GLN A 187 -19.26 4.71 0.28
CA GLN A 187 -20.26 5.77 0.06
C GLN A 187 -19.98 7.00 0.93
N SER A 188 -19.66 6.80 2.21
CA SER A 188 -19.31 7.88 3.13
C SER A 188 -18.06 8.62 2.67
N TRP A 189 -17.05 7.89 2.18
CA TRP A 189 -15.84 8.49 1.62
C TRP A 189 -16.15 9.36 0.40
N ARG A 190 -16.91 8.84 -0.57
CA ARG A 190 -17.33 9.60 -1.76
C ARG A 190 -18.06 10.90 -1.39
N GLU A 191 -18.97 10.80 -0.43
CA GLU A 191 -19.72 11.95 0.06
C GLU A 191 -18.81 12.99 0.72
N GLN A 192 -17.87 12.55 1.54
CA GLN A 192 -16.88 13.42 2.18
C GLN A 192 -16.04 14.15 1.13
N VAL A 193 -15.50 13.44 0.14
CA VAL A 193 -14.70 14.03 -0.94
C VAL A 193 -15.50 15.05 -1.73
N ARG A 194 -16.75 14.73 -2.12
CA ARG A 194 -17.62 15.65 -2.86
C ARG A 194 -17.94 16.94 -2.12
N ARG A 195 -18.03 16.87 -0.80
CA ARG A 195 -18.24 18.06 0.04
C ARG A 195 -16.98 18.88 0.23
N THR A 196 -15.83 18.22 0.24
CA THR A 196 -14.52 18.87 0.39
C THR A 196 -14.07 19.54 -0.91
N ILE A 197 -14.29 18.86 -2.05
CA ILE A 197 -13.94 19.34 -3.39
C ILE A 197 -15.22 19.39 -4.23
N PRO A 198 -15.95 20.49 -4.26
CA PRO A 198 -17.07 20.62 -5.17
C PRO A 198 -16.58 20.58 -6.63
N VAL A 199 -17.32 19.90 -7.49
CA VAL A 199 -17.08 19.96 -8.94
C VAL A 199 -17.23 21.42 -9.35
N ALA A 200 -16.21 21.98 -10.01
CA ALA A 200 -16.32 23.28 -10.62
C ALA A 200 -17.52 23.24 -11.58
N THR A 201 -18.64 23.82 -11.18
CA THR A 201 -19.72 24.12 -12.11
C THR A 201 -19.13 25.07 -13.13
N ALA A 202 -19.08 24.64 -14.40
CA ALA A 202 -18.70 25.51 -15.49
C ALA A 202 -19.56 26.78 -15.39
N SER A 203 -18.95 27.83 -14.84
CA SER A 203 -19.59 29.13 -14.74
C SER A 203 -19.80 29.58 -16.17
N GLY A 204 -21.05 29.62 -16.59
CA GLY A 204 -21.47 30.04 -17.91
C GLY A 204 -20.88 31.41 -18.22
N SER A 205 -20.10 31.44 -19.30
CA SER A 205 -19.77 32.69 -19.97
C SER A 205 -21.07 33.28 -20.43
N SER A 206 -21.44 34.36 -19.81
CA SER A 206 -22.42 35.31 -20.37
C SER A 206 -21.68 36.42 -21.08
#